data_64d5ebd49475a4c26cadc7df95abe580
#
_entry.id   64d5ebd49475a4c26cadc7df95abe580
#
_cell.length_a   1.000
_cell.length_b   1.000
_cell.length_c   1.000
_cell.angle_alpha   90.00
_cell.angle_beta   90.00
_cell.angle_gamma   90.00
#
_symmetry.space_group_name_H-M   'P 1'
#
loop_
_entity.id
_entity.type
_entity.pdbx_description
1 polymer ?
#
loop_
_entity_poly.entity_id
_entity_poly.type
_entity_poly.pdbx_seq_one_letter_code
_entity_poly.pdbx_strand_id
1 'polypeptide(L)'
;LQRYASGVEIAVGAFFNGNDFILPINVNFEHKRLFPGEIGPFTGEMGTAMYWSDPNTIFKMTLAKMEEKLGDSKYVGYVDINCIATSKGVYPLEFTCRFGYPTISIQLEGISTPAGEWLFRLARGDAFTIKTKKGFQIGVVIAVPPYPFDDKKVFATYKDSSILFKKPSMDGMHLGDVKYADGDWHLAGESGYVLVVTGSGSTVEESRKQVYSRIKNIILQNMFYRTDIGVRWYHDSDRLQTWGYLY
;
A
#
# COMPACT_ATOMS: atom_id res chain seq x y z
N LEU A 1 21.04 -17.73 -7.78
CA LEU A 1 19.91 -18.42 -8.43
C LEU A 1 18.80 -18.62 -7.42
N GLN A 2 17.57 -18.26 -7.78
CA GLN A 2 16.37 -18.38 -6.96
C GLN A 2 15.37 -19.28 -7.69
N ARG A 3 14.70 -20.18 -6.95
CA ARG A 3 13.68 -21.06 -7.53
C ARG A 3 12.44 -20.24 -7.85
N TYR A 4 11.92 -20.40 -9.07
CA TYR A 4 10.63 -19.82 -9.43
C TYR A 4 9.48 -20.49 -8.65
N ALA A 5 8.63 -19.72 -8.01
CA ALA A 5 7.41 -20.17 -7.35
C ALA A 5 6.20 -19.53 -8.05
N SER A 6 5.28 -20.36 -8.55
CA SER A 6 4.03 -19.91 -9.14
C SER A 6 2.92 -20.02 -8.10
N GLY A 7 2.31 -18.90 -7.74
CA GLY A 7 1.29 -18.83 -6.68
C GLY A 7 0.59 -17.49 -6.63
N VAL A 8 0.03 -17.17 -5.47
CA VAL A 8 -0.56 -15.86 -5.16
C VAL A 8 0.49 -15.02 -4.43
N GLU A 9 0.82 -13.85 -4.96
CA GLU A 9 1.63 -12.86 -4.27
C GLU A 9 0.77 -12.16 -3.23
N ILE A 10 1.20 -12.21 -1.97
CA ILE A 10 0.50 -11.67 -0.81
C ILE A 10 1.52 -11.17 0.21
N ALA A 11 1.25 -10.03 0.83
CA ALA A 11 2.01 -9.59 1.99
C ALA A 11 1.14 -9.59 3.25
N VAL A 12 1.78 -9.86 4.38
CA VAL A 12 1.21 -9.66 5.71
C VAL A 12 2.13 -8.76 6.50
N GLY A 13 1.55 -7.80 7.22
CA GLY A 13 2.33 -6.83 7.97
C GLY A 13 1.65 -6.42 9.27
N ALA A 14 2.44 -5.88 10.20
CA ALA A 14 1.96 -5.29 11.43
C ALA A 14 2.92 -4.24 11.97
N PHE A 15 2.44 -3.40 12.87
CA PHE A 15 3.30 -2.55 13.68
C PHE A 15 3.88 -3.36 14.83
N PHE A 16 5.12 -3.06 15.21
CA PHE A 16 5.82 -3.69 16.33
C PHE A 16 6.32 -2.62 17.29
N ASN A 17 6.07 -2.77 18.59
CA ASN A 17 6.32 -1.73 19.59
C ASN A 17 7.63 -1.91 20.38
N GLY A 18 8.49 -2.81 19.93
CA GLY A 18 9.73 -3.18 20.64
C GLY A 18 9.61 -4.46 21.47
N ASN A 19 8.39 -4.93 21.72
CA ASN A 19 8.12 -6.16 22.48
C ASN A 19 7.14 -7.08 21.74
N ASP A 20 6.02 -6.52 21.25
CA ASP A 20 4.90 -7.28 20.69
C ASP A 20 4.42 -6.67 19.37
N PHE A 21 3.77 -7.49 18.55
CA PHE A 21 3.01 -7.01 17.41
C PHE A 21 1.74 -6.29 17.86
N ILE A 22 1.48 -5.12 17.30
CA ILE A 22 0.27 -4.35 17.51
C ILE A 22 -0.81 -4.83 16.53
N LEU A 23 -1.92 -5.29 17.07
CA LEU A 23 -3.04 -5.80 16.28
C LEU A 23 -4.06 -4.70 15.94
N PRO A 24 -4.85 -4.91 14.86
CA PRO A 24 -4.84 -6.02 13.92
C PRO A 24 -3.66 -5.99 12.96
N ILE A 25 -3.38 -7.12 12.30
CA ILE A 25 -2.44 -7.18 11.19
C ILE A 25 -3.08 -6.63 9.91
N ASN A 26 -2.28 -6.22 8.92
CA ASN A 26 -2.79 -5.93 7.60
C ASN A 26 -2.36 -6.98 6.58
N VAL A 27 -3.24 -7.23 5.61
CA VAL A 27 -3.04 -8.18 4.51
C VAL A 27 -3.10 -7.39 3.21
N ASN A 28 -2.07 -7.53 2.36
CA ASN A 28 -1.85 -6.70 1.19
C ASN A 28 -1.80 -7.52 -0.09
N PHE A 29 -2.42 -6.98 -1.14
CA PHE A 29 -2.37 -7.48 -2.51
C PHE A 29 -1.82 -6.38 -3.41
N GLU A 30 -0.52 -6.39 -3.60
CA GLU A 30 0.23 -5.35 -4.31
C GLU A 30 0.18 -5.58 -5.83
N HIS A 31 0.21 -4.49 -6.60
CA HIS A 31 0.26 -4.50 -8.06
C HIS A 31 1.54 -3.79 -8.50
N LYS A 32 2.55 -4.57 -8.91
CA LYS A 32 3.91 -4.06 -9.20
C LYS A 32 4.14 -3.68 -10.67
N ARG A 33 3.35 -4.23 -11.60
CA ARG A 33 3.47 -3.86 -13.02
C ARG A 33 2.86 -2.50 -13.31
N LEU A 34 3.48 -1.76 -14.24
CA LEU A 34 3.11 -0.38 -14.55
C LEU A 34 1.67 -0.24 -15.06
N PHE A 35 1.22 -1.19 -15.90
CA PHE A 35 -0.06 -1.10 -16.58
C PHE A 35 -1.07 -2.17 -16.12
N PRO A 36 -2.39 -1.92 -16.32
CA PRO A 36 -3.42 -2.92 -16.07
C PRO A 36 -3.15 -4.24 -16.82
N GLY A 37 -3.64 -5.35 -16.24
CA GLY A 37 -3.41 -6.67 -16.83
C GLY A 37 -2.02 -7.24 -16.59
N GLU A 38 -1.29 -6.72 -15.61
CA GLU A 38 0.06 -7.19 -15.22
C GLU A 38 1.08 -7.10 -16.37
N ILE A 39 1.04 -6.02 -17.16
CA ILE A 39 1.96 -5.77 -18.28
C ILE A 39 2.83 -4.54 -18.03
N GLY A 40 3.88 -4.38 -18.87
CA GLY A 40 4.86 -3.31 -18.76
C GLY A 40 5.99 -3.60 -17.77
N PRO A 41 6.85 -2.62 -17.48
CA PRO A 41 7.97 -2.78 -16.57
C PRO A 41 7.48 -3.00 -15.13
N PHE A 42 8.34 -3.57 -14.30
CA PHE A 42 8.15 -3.56 -12.86
C PHE A 42 8.36 -2.14 -12.31
N THR A 43 7.57 -1.79 -11.32
CA THR A 43 7.71 -0.58 -10.51
C THR A 43 7.92 -0.98 -9.06
N GLY A 44 8.13 -0.03 -8.17
CA GLY A 44 8.03 -0.31 -6.74
C GLY A 44 6.63 -0.83 -6.41
N GLU A 45 5.60 -0.05 -6.79
CA GLU A 45 4.19 -0.43 -6.65
C GLU A 45 3.30 0.59 -7.36
N MET A 46 2.24 0.14 -8.03
CA MET A 46 1.24 1.01 -8.69
C MET A 46 -0.07 1.12 -7.89
N GLY A 47 -0.20 0.34 -6.85
CA GLY A 47 -1.35 0.34 -5.96
C GLY A 47 -1.58 -1.00 -5.29
N THR A 48 -2.36 -0.97 -4.22
CA THR A 48 -2.62 -2.13 -3.35
C THR A 48 -4.07 -2.15 -2.92
N ALA A 49 -4.63 -3.34 -2.84
CA ALA A 49 -5.82 -3.62 -2.05
C ALA A 49 -5.38 -4.26 -0.73
N MET A 50 -5.88 -3.74 0.40
CA MET A 50 -5.59 -4.29 1.71
C MET A 50 -6.83 -4.38 2.59
N TYR A 51 -6.72 -5.18 3.64
CA TYR A 51 -7.67 -5.20 4.75
C TYR A 51 -6.96 -5.51 6.07
N TRP A 52 -7.62 -5.20 7.17
CA TRP A 52 -7.16 -5.50 8.51
C TRP A 52 -7.84 -6.76 9.03
N SER A 53 -7.08 -7.63 9.69
CA SER A 53 -7.59 -8.89 10.25
C SER A 53 -6.86 -9.29 11.53
N ASP A 54 -7.44 -10.27 12.23
CA ASP A 54 -6.69 -11.03 13.22
C ASP A 54 -5.56 -11.82 12.54
N PRO A 55 -4.52 -12.26 13.30
CA PRO A 55 -3.41 -13.03 12.78
C PRO A 55 -3.85 -14.29 12.03
N ASN A 56 -3.68 -14.29 10.72
CA ASN A 56 -4.01 -15.42 9.84
C ASN A 56 -2.88 -16.44 9.75
N THR A 57 -3.11 -17.55 9.01
CA THR A 57 -2.14 -18.62 8.85
C THR A 57 -0.82 -18.14 8.23
N ILE A 58 -0.84 -17.22 7.24
CA ILE A 58 0.40 -16.70 6.64
C ILE A 58 1.21 -15.93 7.69
N PHE A 59 0.57 -15.05 8.44
CA PHE A 59 1.23 -14.32 9.52
C PHE A 59 1.87 -15.27 10.55
N LYS A 60 1.10 -16.28 11.00
CA LYS A 60 1.60 -17.29 11.96
C LYS A 60 2.77 -18.12 11.41
N MET A 61 2.78 -18.40 10.11
CA MET A 61 3.86 -19.14 9.44
C MET A 61 5.12 -18.29 9.19
N THR A 62 5.01 -16.97 9.17
CA THR A 62 6.06 -16.04 8.76
C THR A 62 6.40 -15.02 9.85
N LEU A 63 5.76 -13.86 9.88
CA LEU A 63 6.11 -12.74 10.77
C LEU A 63 6.05 -13.08 12.25
N ALA A 64 5.06 -13.84 12.70
CA ALA A 64 4.96 -14.24 14.11
C ALA A 64 6.22 -14.94 14.62
N LYS A 65 6.95 -15.65 13.74
CA LYS A 65 8.22 -16.31 14.10
C LYS A 65 9.39 -15.34 14.28
N MET A 66 9.21 -14.09 13.88
CA MET A 66 10.24 -13.04 14.00
C MET A 66 10.11 -12.24 15.29
N GLU A 67 9.05 -12.47 16.08
CA GLU A 67 8.69 -11.65 17.25
C GLU A 67 9.87 -11.56 18.25
N GLU A 68 10.45 -12.69 18.63
CA GLU A 68 11.62 -12.74 19.51
C GLU A 68 12.81 -11.94 18.94
N LYS A 69 13.12 -12.10 17.66
CA LYS A 69 14.23 -11.40 16.99
C LYS A 69 14.00 -9.89 16.85
N LEU A 70 12.78 -9.51 16.61
CA LEU A 70 12.39 -8.09 16.57
C LEU A 70 12.49 -7.47 17.98
N GLY A 71 12.06 -8.21 19.02
CA GLY A 71 12.21 -7.81 20.42
C GLY A 71 13.68 -7.69 20.85
N ASP A 72 14.52 -8.68 20.55
CA ASP A 72 15.97 -8.67 20.82
C ASP A 72 16.65 -7.45 20.19
N SER A 73 16.24 -7.08 18.96
CA SER A 73 16.76 -5.92 18.25
C SER A 73 16.15 -4.58 18.70
N LYS A 74 15.18 -4.62 19.61
CA LYS A 74 14.37 -3.46 20.05
C LYS A 74 13.76 -2.71 18.87
N TYR A 75 13.33 -3.44 17.85
CA TYR A 75 12.71 -2.86 16.67
C TYR A 75 11.39 -2.17 17.05
N VAL A 76 11.19 -0.95 16.57
CA VAL A 76 9.92 -0.21 16.69
C VAL A 76 9.56 0.33 15.32
N GLY A 77 8.38 -0.05 14.82
CA GLY A 77 7.94 0.42 13.52
C GLY A 77 7.02 -0.57 12.81
N TYR A 78 6.84 -0.35 11.52
CA TYR A 78 6.10 -1.26 10.67
C TYR A 78 7.03 -2.30 10.05
N VAL A 79 6.59 -3.53 10.01
CA VAL A 79 7.25 -4.61 9.30
C VAL A 79 6.23 -5.45 8.54
N ASP A 80 6.51 -5.76 7.30
CA ASP A 80 5.79 -6.74 6.51
C ASP A 80 6.72 -7.75 5.84
N ILE A 81 6.11 -8.80 5.33
CA ILE A 81 6.78 -9.80 4.53
C ILE A 81 5.95 -10.12 3.30
N ASN A 82 6.54 -9.93 2.14
CA ASN A 82 6.01 -10.37 0.87
C ASN A 82 6.28 -11.85 0.66
N CYS A 83 5.27 -12.59 0.20
CA CYS A 83 5.32 -14.04 0.01
C CYS A 83 4.65 -14.45 -1.30
N ILE A 84 5.08 -15.58 -1.84
CA ILE A 84 4.30 -16.37 -2.80
C ILE A 84 3.63 -17.52 -2.05
N ALA A 85 2.32 -17.49 -1.93
CA ALA A 85 1.52 -18.58 -1.38
C ALA A 85 1.11 -19.56 -2.50
N THR A 86 1.27 -20.85 -2.25
CA THR A 86 0.92 -21.95 -3.16
C THR A 86 0.18 -23.03 -2.41
N SER A 87 -0.44 -23.99 -3.09
CA SER A 87 -1.04 -25.17 -2.45
C SER A 87 -0.04 -26.03 -1.65
N LYS A 88 1.28 -25.81 -1.82
CA LYS A 88 2.35 -26.60 -1.18
C LYS A 88 3.04 -25.86 -0.04
N GLY A 89 2.79 -24.58 0.15
CA GLY A 89 3.42 -23.77 1.18
C GLY A 89 3.54 -22.30 0.83
N VAL A 90 4.03 -21.53 1.78
CA VAL A 90 4.29 -20.10 1.69
C VAL A 90 5.79 -19.87 1.54
N TYR A 91 6.18 -19.14 0.51
CA TYR A 91 7.57 -18.84 0.18
C TYR A 91 7.84 -17.36 0.40
N PRO A 92 8.56 -16.98 1.46
CA PRO A 92 8.97 -15.60 1.71
C PRO A 92 9.85 -15.07 0.57
N LEU A 93 9.61 -13.81 0.17
CA LEU A 93 10.38 -13.10 -0.85
C LEU A 93 11.30 -12.06 -0.21
N GLU A 94 10.72 -11.10 0.49
CA GLU A 94 11.46 -9.99 1.09
C GLU A 94 10.73 -9.44 2.32
N PHE A 95 11.50 -8.83 3.23
CA PHE A 95 10.98 -8.04 4.33
C PHE A 95 10.97 -6.56 3.96
N THR A 96 9.91 -5.86 4.36
CA THR A 96 9.87 -4.41 4.39
C THR A 96 9.87 -3.95 5.84
N CYS A 97 10.99 -3.40 6.31
CA CYS A 97 11.17 -2.94 7.69
C CYS A 97 11.09 -1.41 7.78
N ARG A 98 10.10 -0.82 7.18
CA ARG A 98 9.79 0.61 7.12
C ARG A 98 8.35 0.82 6.66
N PHE A 99 7.84 2.05 6.75
CA PHE A 99 6.59 2.38 6.07
C PHE A 99 6.72 2.16 4.56
N GLY A 100 5.79 1.39 3.99
CA GLY A 100 5.69 1.17 2.55
C GLY A 100 5.08 2.37 1.82
N TYR A 101 5.38 2.52 0.55
CA TYR A 101 4.74 3.46 -0.36
C TYR A 101 4.15 2.66 -1.53
N PRO A 102 2.84 2.76 -1.76
CA PRO A 102 1.80 3.60 -1.16
C PRO A 102 1.19 3.04 0.14
N THR A 103 1.68 1.95 0.68
CA THR A 103 1.08 1.16 1.78
C THR A 103 0.68 2.02 2.98
N ILE A 104 1.55 2.94 3.45
CA ILE A 104 1.23 3.80 4.61
C ILE A 104 0.01 4.70 4.36
N SER A 105 -0.14 5.23 3.16
CA SER A 105 -1.30 6.04 2.78
C SER A 105 -2.60 5.24 2.86
N ILE A 106 -2.55 3.98 2.44
CA ILE A 106 -3.70 3.07 2.48
C ILE A 106 -4.01 2.63 3.91
N GLN A 107 -2.99 2.40 4.72
CA GLN A 107 -3.15 2.14 6.16
C GLN A 107 -3.83 3.31 6.87
N LEU A 108 -3.42 4.54 6.58
CA LEU A 108 -4.04 5.76 7.13
C LEU A 108 -5.51 5.92 6.70
N GLU A 109 -5.89 5.51 5.48
CA GLU A 109 -7.30 5.46 5.07
C GLU A 109 -8.11 4.50 5.95
N GLY A 110 -7.50 3.38 6.38
CA GLY A 110 -8.15 2.34 7.18
C GLY A 110 -8.07 2.55 8.69
N ILE A 111 -7.08 3.27 9.22
CA ILE A 111 -6.90 3.50 10.65
C ILE A 111 -7.83 4.62 11.11
N SER A 112 -8.63 4.35 12.15
CA SER A 112 -9.57 5.33 12.74
C SER A 112 -8.97 6.07 13.95
N THR A 113 -7.90 5.56 14.55
CA THR A 113 -7.17 6.23 15.62
C THR A 113 -6.35 7.39 15.01
N PRO A 114 -6.35 8.61 15.60
CA PRO A 114 -5.53 9.70 15.11
C PRO A 114 -4.06 9.32 14.97
N ALA A 115 -3.43 9.69 13.84
CA ALA A 115 -2.06 9.24 13.52
C ALA A 115 -1.04 9.61 14.61
N GLY A 116 -1.09 10.83 15.14
CA GLY A 116 -0.20 11.25 16.22
C GLY A 116 -0.36 10.42 17.51
N GLU A 117 -1.59 9.97 17.81
CA GLU A 117 -1.85 9.16 19.00
C GLU A 117 -1.24 7.76 18.88
N TRP A 118 -1.55 7.02 17.84
CA TRP A 118 -1.05 5.64 17.73
C TRP A 118 0.45 5.58 17.44
N LEU A 119 1.00 6.53 16.67
CA LEU A 119 2.46 6.64 16.45
C LEU A 119 3.20 6.95 17.75
N PHE A 120 2.67 7.85 18.58
CA PHE A 120 3.26 8.18 19.87
C PHE A 120 3.27 6.97 20.81
N ARG A 121 2.14 6.23 20.88
CA ARG A 121 2.05 5.00 21.68
C ARG A 121 3.00 3.91 21.18
N LEU A 122 3.08 3.74 19.86
CA LEU A 122 4.01 2.80 19.23
C LEU A 122 5.47 3.13 19.61
N ALA A 123 5.87 4.39 19.46
CA ALA A 123 7.22 4.86 19.78
C ALA A 123 7.60 4.71 21.25
N ARG A 124 6.62 4.75 22.17
CA ARG A 124 6.82 4.53 23.60
C ARG A 124 6.90 3.05 24.00
N GLY A 125 6.59 2.13 23.10
CA GLY A 125 6.48 0.72 23.41
C GLY A 125 5.21 0.37 24.19
N ASP A 126 4.17 1.21 24.11
CA ASP A 126 2.92 0.95 24.83
C ASP A 126 2.22 -0.28 24.23
N ALA A 127 1.56 -1.05 25.07
CA ALA A 127 0.62 -2.09 24.62
C ALA A 127 -0.73 -1.44 24.27
N PHE A 128 -1.20 -1.63 23.03
CA PHE A 128 -2.48 -1.11 22.55
C PHE A 128 -2.98 -1.88 21.33
N THR A 129 -4.19 -1.58 20.92
CA THR A 129 -4.78 -2.07 19.66
C THR A 129 -5.12 -0.90 18.78
N ILE A 130 -4.81 -0.97 17.49
CA ILE A 130 -5.19 0.05 16.52
C ILE A 130 -6.66 -0.15 16.14
N LYS A 131 -7.45 0.92 16.20
CA LYS A 131 -8.82 0.89 15.71
C LYS A 131 -8.82 1.08 14.19
N THR A 132 -9.42 0.13 13.49
CA THR A 132 -9.46 0.13 12.02
C THR A 132 -10.88 0.06 11.49
N LYS A 133 -11.08 0.57 10.28
CA LYS A 133 -12.32 0.37 9.51
C LYS A 133 -12.42 -1.10 9.10
N LYS A 134 -13.63 -1.63 9.14
CA LYS A 134 -13.94 -2.94 8.54
C LYS A 134 -13.94 -2.85 7.02
N GLY A 135 -13.72 -4.00 6.36
CA GLY A 135 -13.70 -4.10 4.90
C GLY A 135 -12.33 -3.76 4.30
N PHE A 136 -12.34 -3.19 3.12
CA PHE A 136 -11.13 -3.02 2.30
C PHE A 136 -10.71 -1.56 2.20
N GLN A 137 -9.42 -1.35 2.05
CA GLN A 137 -8.79 -0.10 1.67
C GLN A 137 -8.03 -0.32 0.37
N ILE A 138 -8.15 0.61 -0.56
CA ILE A 138 -7.43 0.57 -1.85
C ILE A 138 -6.70 1.87 -2.03
N GLY A 139 -5.44 1.78 -2.46
CA GLY A 139 -4.65 2.92 -2.91
C GLY A 139 -4.20 2.74 -4.34
N VAL A 140 -4.20 3.83 -5.07
CA VAL A 140 -3.78 3.90 -6.47
C VAL A 140 -2.74 4.99 -6.62
N VAL A 141 -1.59 4.66 -7.18
CA VAL A 141 -0.53 5.61 -7.50
C VAL A 141 -0.91 6.39 -8.75
N ILE A 142 -0.81 7.70 -8.67
CA ILE A 142 -0.92 8.62 -9.80
C ILE A 142 0.48 9.06 -10.19
N ALA A 143 0.84 8.86 -11.44
CA ALA A 143 2.15 9.18 -11.95
C ALA A 143 2.08 9.95 -13.27
N VAL A 144 3.20 10.56 -13.64
CA VAL A 144 3.44 11.16 -14.96
C VAL A 144 4.75 10.61 -15.52
N PRO A 145 4.97 10.67 -16.86
CA PRO A 145 6.30 10.35 -17.39
C PRO A 145 7.40 11.19 -16.70
N PRO A 146 8.61 10.62 -16.50
CA PRO A 146 9.11 9.35 -17.02
C PRO A 146 8.85 8.12 -16.15
N TYR A 147 8.11 8.27 -15.03
CA TYR A 147 7.87 7.16 -14.12
C TYR A 147 7.57 5.84 -14.85
N PRO A 148 8.18 4.69 -14.53
CA PRO A 148 9.05 4.42 -13.37
C PRO A 148 10.55 4.59 -13.68
N PHE A 149 10.91 5.27 -14.76
CA PHE A 149 12.29 5.46 -15.18
C PHE A 149 12.86 6.78 -14.64
N ASP A 150 14.17 6.80 -14.41
CA ASP A 150 14.89 8.01 -14.02
C ASP A 150 15.41 8.74 -15.27
N ASP A 151 14.55 9.58 -15.86
CA ASP A 151 14.91 10.45 -17.00
C ASP A 151 14.60 11.92 -16.65
N LYS A 152 15.61 12.60 -16.13
CA LYS A 152 15.50 14.00 -15.72
C LYS A 152 15.16 14.95 -16.87
N LYS A 153 15.53 14.63 -18.12
CA LYS A 153 15.21 15.46 -19.30
C LYS A 153 13.72 15.36 -19.63
N VAL A 154 13.18 14.16 -19.60
CA VAL A 154 11.74 13.95 -19.80
C VAL A 154 10.98 14.59 -18.66
N PHE A 155 11.36 14.37 -17.38
CA PHE A 155 10.68 14.97 -16.24
C PHE A 155 10.68 16.49 -16.27
N ALA A 156 11.75 17.13 -16.76
CA ALA A 156 11.86 18.60 -16.86
C ALA A 156 10.71 19.20 -17.71
N THR A 157 10.10 18.43 -18.61
CA THR A 157 8.96 18.89 -19.42
C THR A 157 7.64 18.91 -18.64
N TYR A 158 7.57 18.21 -17.52
CA TYR A 158 6.38 18.11 -16.65
C TYR A 158 6.54 18.89 -15.34
N LYS A 159 7.78 19.16 -14.94
CA LYS A 159 8.07 19.92 -13.73
C LYS A 159 7.31 21.25 -13.73
N ASP A 160 6.81 21.62 -12.55
CA ASP A 160 6.02 22.82 -12.32
C ASP A 160 4.63 22.83 -13.01
N SER A 161 4.21 21.73 -13.67
CA SER A 161 2.84 21.60 -14.17
C SER A 161 1.84 21.67 -13.01
N SER A 162 0.77 22.42 -13.18
CA SER A 162 -0.27 22.57 -12.17
C SER A 162 -1.09 21.29 -12.01
N ILE A 163 -1.42 20.96 -10.77
CA ILE A 163 -2.33 19.88 -10.39
C ILE A 163 -3.63 20.55 -9.96
N LEU A 164 -4.66 20.42 -10.78
CA LEU A 164 -5.95 21.06 -10.53
C LEU A 164 -6.98 20.05 -10.03
N PHE A 165 -7.94 20.52 -9.24
CA PHE A 165 -9.03 19.72 -8.73
C PHE A 165 -10.37 20.30 -9.16
N LYS A 166 -11.25 19.47 -9.70
CA LYS A 166 -12.62 19.88 -10.13
C LYS A 166 -13.47 20.35 -8.95
N LYS A 167 -13.19 19.80 -7.77
CA LYS A 167 -13.82 20.14 -6.49
C LYS A 167 -12.73 20.35 -5.45
N PRO A 168 -12.92 21.23 -4.46
CA PRO A 168 -11.88 21.56 -3.47
C PRO A 168 -11.59 20.44 -2.45
N SER A 169 -12.16 19.24 -2.60
CA SER A 169 -11.91 18.11 -1.70
C SER A 169 -10.59 17.44 -2.00
N MET A 170 -9.80 17.25 -0.96
CA MET A 170 -8.54 16.50 -0.95
C MET A 170 -8.68 15.14 -0.22
N ASP A 171 -9.92 14.68 0.02
CA ASP A 171 -10.18 13.44 0.76
C ASP A 171 -9.51 12.25 0.08
N GLY A 172 -8.70 11.51 0.86
CA GLY A 172 -7.96 10.35 0.39
C GLY A 172 -6.86 10.67 -0.61
N MET A 173 -6.40 11.92 -0.68
CA MET A 173 -5.25 12.31 -1.51
C MET A 173 -4.01 12.46 -0.63
N HIS A 174 -2.98 11.71 -0.93
CA HIS A 174 -1.70 11.71 -0.22
C HIS A 174 -0.62 12.19 -1.17
N LEU A 175 -0.14 13.40 -0.90
CA LEU A 175 0.79 14.10 -1.78
C LEU A 175 2.18 13.46 -1.72
N GLY A 176 2.80 13.26 -2.88
CA GLY A 176 4.15 12.77 -3.06
C GLY A 176 5.09 13.88 -3.53
N ASP A 177 5.59 13.76 -4.76
CA ASP A 177 6.50 14.74 -5.37
C ASP A 177 5.74 15.97 -5.86
N VAL A 178 5.21 16.77 -4.95
CA VAL A 178 4.46 18.00 -5.23
C VAL A 178 4.92 19.15 -4.35
N LYS A 179 4.65 20.38 -4.79
CA LYS A 179 4.85 21.60 -4.02
C LYS A 179 3.60 22.49 -4.09
N TYR A 180 3.42 23.31 -3.09
CA TYR A 180 2.40 24.35 -3.09
C TYR A 180 3.08 25.71 -3.32
N ALA A 181 2.74 26.40 -4.39
CA ALA A 181 3.30 27.69 -4.76
C ALA A 181 2.24 28.51 -5.51
N ASP A 182 2.26 29.83 -5.29
CA ASP A 182 1.38 30.78 -5.96
C ASP A 182 -0.12 30.48 -5.85
N GLY A 183 -0.52 29.82 -4.77
CA GLY A 183 -1.92 29.44 -4.51
C GLY A 183 -2.36 28.10 -5.09
N ASP A 184 -1.48 27.37 -5.79
CA ASP A 184 -1.77 26.10 -6.45
C ASP A 184 -0.79 24.98 -6.14
N TRP A 185 -1.20 23.75 -6.39
CA TRP A 185 -0.35 22.56 -6.34
C TRP A 185 0.36 22.34 -7.67
N HIS A 186 1.65 22.04 -7.62
CA HIS A 186 2.49 21.81 -8.79
C HIS A 186 3.32 20.54 -8.64
N LEU A 187 3.66 19.92 -9.76
CA LEU A 187 4.64 18.84 -9.80
C LEU A 187 6.00 19.33 -9.32
N ALA A 188 6.63 18.53 -8.47
CA ALA A 188 7.97 18.73 -7.95
C ALA A 188 8.76 17.42 -8.01
N GLY A 189 9.92 17.35 -7.35
CA GLY A 189 10.75 16.15 -7.36
C GLY A 189 11.42 15.87 -8.69
N GLU A 190 11.69 14.60 -8.99
CA GLU A 190 12.40 14.16 -10.19
C GLU A 190 11.86 12.82 -10.74
N SER A 191 10.95 12.14 -10.01
CA SER A 191 10.56 10.76 -10.31
C SER A 191 9.31 10.62 -11.17
N GLY A 192 8.44 11.62 -11.18
CA GLY A 192 7.11 11.51 -11.78
C GLY A 192 6.09 10.78 -10.87
N TYR A 193 6.44 10.42 -9.65
CA TYR A 193 5.52 9.87 -8.64
C TYR A 193 4.75 11.03 -7.99
N VAL A 194 3.50 11.25 -8.38
CA VAL A 194 2.77 12.47 -8.02
C VAL A 194 2.09 12.39 -6.67
N LEU A 195 1.19 11.45 -6.52
CA LEU A 195 0.40 11.26 -5.30
C LEU A 195 -0.24 9.87 -5.27
N VAL A 196 -0.75 9.50 -4.10
CA VAL A 196 -1.57 8.31 -3.91
C VAL A 196 -3.01 8.74 -3.64
N VAL A 197 -3.95 8.12 -4.32
CA VAL A 197 -5.37 8.27 -4.00
C VAL A 197 -5.85 7.01 -3.31
N THR A 198 -6.51 7.16 -2.16
CA THR A 198 -7.04 6.06 -1.37
C THR A 198 -8.57 6.04 -1.37
N GLY A 199 -9.14 4.90 -1.03
CA GLY A 199 -10.56 4.73 -0.81
C GLY A 199 -10.83 3.51 0.05
N SER A 200 -11.97 3.48 0.73
CA SER A 200 -12.40 2.40 1.62
C SER A 200 -13.84 1.99 1.36
N GLY A 201 -14.19 0.76 1.69
CA GLY A 201 -15.56 0.23 1.56
C GLY A 201 -15.68 -1.15 2.21
N SER A 202 -16.91 -1.61 2.39
CA SER A 202 -17.20 -2.94 2.96
C SER A 202 -16.75 -4.07 2.03
N THR A 203 -16.68 -3.79 0.74
CA THR A 203 -16.22 -4.71 -0.30
C THR A 203 -15.10 -4.07 -1.11
N VAL A 204 -14.35 -4.90 -1.85
CA VAL A 204 -13.35 -4.42 -2.81
C VAL A 204 -13.99 -3.52 -3.86
N GLU A 205 -15.19 -3.87 -4.34
CA GLU A 205 -15.90 -3.09 -5.35
C GLU A 205 -16.26 -1.69 -4.85
N GLU A 206 -16.78 -1.56 -3.62
CA GLU A 206 -17.08 -0.27 -3.00
C GLU A 206 -15.82 0.59 -2.83
N SER A 207 -14.73 -0.01 -2.35
CA SER A 207 -13.44 0.67 -2.20
C SER A 207 -12.90 1.15 -3.55
N ARG A 208 -12.99 0.31 -4.59
CA ARG A 208 -12.65 0.66 -5.97
C ARG A 208 -13.50 1.82 -6.48
N LYS A 209 -14.82 1.75 -6.31
CA LYS A 209 -15.74 2.83 -6.71
C LYS A 209 -15.37 4.16 -6.06
N GLN A 210 -15.03 4.15 -4.78
CA GLN A 210 -14.63 5.34 -4.04
C GLN A 210 -13.29 5.90 -4.56
N VAL A 211 -12.23 5.09 -4.63
CA VAL A 211 -10.90 5.56 -5.04
C VAL A 211 -10.92 6.11 -6.47
N TYR A 212 -11.54 5.42 -7.43
CA TYR A 212 -11.61 5.90 -8.80
C TYR A 212 -12.54 7.12 -8.97
N SER A 213 -13.55 7.28 -8.11
CA SER A 213 -14.34 8.52 -8.06
C SER A 213 -13.50 9.71 -7.59
N ARG A 214 -12.63 9.50 -6.59
CA ARG A 214 -11.67 10.52 -6.11
C ARG A 214 -10.64 10.87 -7.19
N ILE A 215 -10.11 9.89 -7.91
CA ILE A 215 -9.16 10.13 -9.03
C ILE A 215 -9.77 11.01 -10.12
N LYS A 216 -11.05 10.84 -10.44
CA LYS A 216 -11.75 11.68 -11.43
C LYS A 216 -11.82 13.17 -11.06
N ASN A 217 -11.54 13.52 -9.78
CA ASN A 217 -11.44 14.89 -9.34
C ASN A 217 -10.14 15.57 -9.78
N ILE A 218 -9.09 14.82 -10.10
CA ILE A 218 -7.77 15.31 -10.45
C ILE A 218 -7.72 15.68 -11.93
N ILE A 219 -7.14 16.83 -12.24
CA ILE A 219 -6.78 17.26 -13.60
C ILE A 219 -5.28 17.50 -13.61
N LEU A 220 -4.55 16.63 -14.29
CA LEU A 220 -3.12 16.72 -14.45
C LEU A 220 -2.74 16.23 -15.83
N GLN A 221 -1.92 17.00 -16.53
CA GLN A 221 -1.48 16.67 -17.90
C GLN A 221 -0.67 15.36 -17.90
N ASN A 222 -1.04 14.45 -18.82
CA ASN A 222 -0.38 13.16 -19.03
C ASN A 222 -0.31 12.26 -17.79
N MET A 223 -1.19 12.49 -16.79
CA MET A 223 -1.27 11.56 -15.66
C MET A 223 -1.72 10.17 -16.14
N PHE A 224 -1.15 9.16 -15.52
CA PHE A 224 -1.58 7.79 -15.70
C PHE A 224 -1.64 7.04 -14.36
N TYR A 225 -2.42 5.99 -14.34
CA TYR A 225 -2.63 5.13 -13.17
C TYR A 225 -3.23 3.79 -13.61
N ARG A 226 -3.13 2.78 -12.76
CA ARG A 226 -3.79 1.49 -13.03
C ARG A 226 -5.29 1.56 -12.72
N THR A 227 -6.09 0.96 -13.59
CA THR A 227 -7.57 0.93 -13.46
C THR A 227 -8.08 -0.38 -12.85
N ASP A 228 -7.20 -1.34 -12.59
CA ASP A 228 -7.53 -2.71 -12.17
C ASP A 228 -7.07 -3.05 -10.72
N ILE A 229 -6.61 -2.05 -9.94
CA ILE A 229 -6.21 -2.31 -8.55
C ILE A 229 -7.36 -2.96 -7.78
N GLY A 230 -7.05 -4.09 -7.12
CA GLY A 230 -8.00 -4.88 -6.34
C GLY A 230 -8.78 -5.94 -7.13
N VAL A 231 -8.74 -5.94 -8.48
CA VAL A 231 -9.49 -6.95 -9.28
C VAL A 231 -8.99 -8.37 -9.01
N ARG A 232 -7.69 -8.55 -8.80
CA ARG A 232 -7.08 -9.85 -8.48
C ARG A 232 -7.69 -10.51 -7.24
N TRP A 233 -8.16 -9.72 -6.28
CA TRP A 233 -8.70 -10.23 -5.01
C TRP A 233 -9.67 -11.38 -5.18
N TYR A 234 -10.60 -11.29 -6.11
CA TYR A 234 -11.64 -12.31 -6.27
C TYR A 234 -11.07 -13.70 -6.58
N HIS A 235 -10.08 -13.75 -7.47
CA HIS A 235 -9.42 -15.01 -7.82
C HIS A 235 -8.39 -15.44 -6.77
N ASP A 236 -7.62 -14.49 -6.25
CA ASP A 236 -6.53 -14.77 -5.30
C ASP A 236 -7.08 -15.18 -3.93
N SER A 237 -8.15 -14.55 -3.46
CA SER A 237 -8.78 -14.90 -2.17
C SER A 237 -9.38 -16.30 -2.19
N ASP A 238 -10.03 -16.70 -3.29
CA ASP A 238 -10.60 -18.03 -3.44
C ASP A 238 -9.54 -19.13 -3.32
N ARG A 239 -8.39 -18.94 -4.00
CA ARG A 239 -7.26 -19.85 -3.89
C ARG A 239 -6.67 -19.88 -2.46
N LEU A 240 -6.46 -18.73 -1.86
CA LEU A 240 -5.88 -18.63 -0.51
C LEU A 240 -6.82 -19.23 0.56
N GLN A 241 -8.12 -19.05 0.44
CA GLN A 241 -9.11 -19.69 1.31
C GLN A 241 -9.11 -21.20 1.14
N THR A 242 -9.12 -21.69 -0.10
CA THR A 242 -9.03 -23.13 -0.41
C THR A 242 -7.78 -23.77 0.18
N TRP A 243 -6.65 -23.03 0.23
CA TRP A 243 -5.41 -23.53 0.83
C TRP A 243 -5.31 -23.30 2.35
N GLY A 244 -6.32 -22.67 2.99
CA GLY A 244 -6.37 -22.45 4.44
C GLY A 244 -5.48 -21.32 4.96
N TYR A 245 -5.11 -20.36 4.11
CA TYR A 245 -4.15 -19.30 4.47
C TYR A 245 -4.77 -18.03 5.08
N LEU A 246 -6.05 -17.78 4.87
CA LEU A 246 -6.72 -16.55 5.33
C LEU A 246 -7.46 -16.71 6.68
N TYR A 247 -7.22 -17.80 7.41
CA TYR A 247 -7.85 -18.07 8.72
C TYR A 247 -6.86 -17.90 9.87
#